data_cbee7ea801946d35875eb2b3ce65c88c
#
_entry.id   cbee7ea801946d35875eb2b3ce65c88c
#
_cell.length_a   1.000
_cell.length_b   1.000
_cell.length_c   1.000
_cell.angle_alpha   90.00
_cell.angle_beta   90.00
_cell.angle_gamma   90.00
#
_symmetry.space_group_name_H-M   'P 1'
#
loop_
_entity.id
_entity.type
_entity.pdbx_description
1 polymer ?
#
loop_
_entity_poly.entity_id
_entity_poly.type
_entity_poly.pdbx_seq_one_letter_code
_entity_poly.pdbx_strand_id
1 'polypeptide(L)'
;MPIQARIPRTLLLADAAWRLGPGALARYGWHRLALASGQAARRLAGAAVPGGAFLADLPLSPAPPLLQAWQARLRAALAALPPARHHGPFDPMAPALGMDLFRPGDVRPVWEAGRLACLPRLAQAALLWPEAGHRAALEARLTAWCAANPPFQGPHWACGQEAALRALHLALALALLGQDHAPASGARDFLALHARRIGATTHYAQAQDNNHSISEPAGLFACGLLLRDAALRDHGARALSAALARLVAPDGGFAQVSTGYHRLLLDVLAIVEWLRRRHGAPAFPAPFAERAAAAARWLAGLVAPDGVLPRLGHQDGSAFADLALAGPDDARGSIERAMRLFAGASAGFPEEPGCDWLALPAAPAFTPPDFWRAAGSMGWRRDGARALLRTGPLRFRPGQADLLHFELWDGATPVLTDAGTGAYNPAPADRWWLEYFSSAAAHNTITFDGREPMPRAGRFLHARWPRLTALPDGAALRDANGHRHARRVSAEGRLWRVRDEVGGGFSTLALRWRLGPGEWRATPNGAAGPACISIAADAPLTLRLEEGWESPAYGQVRRCTLLVASAAASLRWIETEIGLG
;
A
#
# COMPACT_ATOMS: atom_id res chain seq x y z
N MET A 1 36.19 9.64 15.46
CA MET A 1 35.13 9.57 14.43
C MET A 1 35.31 10.74 13.49
N PRO A 2 35.50 10.54 12.18
CA PRO A 2 35.56 11.67 11.26
C PRO A 2 34.18 12.34 11.22
N ILE A 3 34.16 13.65 11.42
CA ILE A 3 32.98 14.51 11.33
C ILE A 3 32.46 14.36 9.90
N GLN A 4 31.37 13.59 9.72
CA GLN A 4 30.68 13.54 8.43
C GLN A 4 30.19 14.94 8.11
N ALA A 5 30.70 15.54 7.03
CA ALA A 5 30.14 16.77 6.49
C ALA A 5 28.66 16.48 6.14
N ARG A 6 27.74 16.94 7.01
CA ARG A 6 26.29 16.81 6.76
C ARG A 6 25.98 17.59 5.49
N ILE A 7 25.48 16.91 4.48
CA ILE A 7 24.99 17.55 3.26
C ILE A 7 23.95 18.60 3.66
N PRO A 8 24.08 19.87 3.27
CA PRO A 8 23.11 20.90 3.57
C PRO A 8 21.69 20.46 3.15
N ARG A 9 20.72 20.63 4.05
CA ARG A 9 19.31 20.26 3.79
C ARG A 9 18.75 20.90 2.52
N THR A 10 19.20 22.11 2.20
CA THR A 10 18.84 22.84 0.97
C THR A 10 19.24 22.08 -0.29
N LEU A 11 20.43 21.49 -0.33
CA LEU A 11 20.90 20.69 -1.47
C LEU A 11 20.12 19.37 -1.61
N LEU A 12 19.76 18.73 -0.49
CA LEU A 12 18.92 17.54 -0.52
C LEU A 12 17.51 17.87 -1.04
N LEU A 13 16.93 18.98 -0.61
CA LEU A 13 15.63 19.43 -1.10
C LEU A 13 15.66 19.84 -2.57
N ALA A 14 16.74 20.48 -3.03
CA ALA A 14 16.92 20.83 -4.44
C ALA A 14 17.02 19.56 -5.34
N ASP A 15 17.80 18.55 -4.94
CA ASP A 15 17.88 17.27 -5.65
C ASP A 15 16.53 16.54 -5.66
N ALA A 16 15.84 16.51 -4.52
CA ALA A 16 14.51 15.91 -4.44
C ALA A 16 13.49 16.64 -5.35
N ALA A 17 13.50 17.97 -5.36
CA ALA A 17 12.65 18.77 -6.24
C ALA A 17 12.93 18.51 -7.73
N TRP A 18 14.20 18.42 -8.12
CA TRP A 18 14.60 18.04 -9.48
C TRP A 18 14.02 16.68 -9.88
N ARG A 19 14.09 15.67 -8.99
CA ARG A 19 13.59 14.31 -9.24
C ARG A 19 12.07 14.23 -9.31
N LEU A 20 11.34 15.05 -8.54
CA LEU A 20 9.89 15.16 -8.64
C LEU A 20 9.43 15.76 -9.98
N GLY A 21 10.28 16.57 -10.59
CA GLY A 21 10.04 17.20 -11.88
C GLY A 21 9.13 18.42 -11.84
N PRO A 22 9.16 19.26 -12.91
CA PRO A 22 8.47 20.55 -12.92
C PRO A 22 6.94 20.41 -12.83
N GLY A 23 6.37 19.35 -13.40
CA GLY A 23 4.91 19.15 -13.38
C GLY A 23 4.35 18.88 -11.99
N ALA A 24 5.02 18.09 -11.15
CA ALA A 24 4.61 17.85 -9.77
C ALA A 24 4.78 19.12 -8.92
N LEU A 25 5.88 19.84 -9.10
CA LEU A 25 6.14 21.10 -8.41
C LEU A 25 5.12 22.19 -8.78
N ALA A 26 4.77 22.32 -10.07
CA ALA A 26 3.75 23.28 -10.53
C ALA A 26 2.38 22.99 -9.93
N ARG A 27 1.95 21.71 -9.93
CA ARG A 27 0.69 21.29 -9.30
C ARG A 27 0.68 21.53 -7.79
N TYR A 28 1.79 21.27 -7.10
CA TYR A 28 1.92 21.58 -5.68
C TYR A 28 1.89 23.08 -5.42
N GLY A 29 2.60 23.88 -6.22
CA GLY A 29 2.58 25.33 -6.13
C GLY A 29 1.18 25.91 -6.35
N TRP A 30 0.45 25.41 -7.34
CA TRP A 30 -0.94 25.78 -7.58
C TRP A 30 -1.84 25.43 -6.39
N HIS A 31 -1.69 24.25 -5.82
CA HIS A 31 -2.42 23.88 -4.61
C HIS A 31 -2.16 24.84 -3.45
N ARG A 32 -0.88 25.19 -3.20
CA ARG A 32 -0.52 26.16 -2.15
C ARG A 32 -1.14 27.55 -2.41
N LEU A 33 -1.16 27.99 -3.66
CA LEU A 33 -1.80 29.24 -4.07
C LEU A 33 -3.31 29.19 -3.86
N ALA A 34 -3.97 28.10 -4.24
CA ALA A 34 -5.41 27.92 -4.04
C ALA A 34 -5.81 27.92 -2.55
N LEU A 35 -4.96 27.37 -1.67
CA LEU A 35 -5.14 27.47 -0.23
C LEU A 35 -4.96 28.91 0.27
N ALA A 36 -3.84 29.54 -0.07
CA ALA A 36 -3.48 30.89 0.40
C ALA A 36 -4.47 31.97 -0.07
N SER A 37 -5.00 31.86 -1.30
CA SER A 37 -6.02 32.77 -1.85
C SER A 37 -7.44 32.52 -1.34
N GLY A 38 -7.65 31.47 -0.53
CA GLY A 38 -8.97 31.05 -0.08
C GLY A 38 -9.85 30.43 -1.18
N GLN A 39 -9.32 30.21 -2.39
CA GLN A 39 -10.11 29.62 -3.50
C GLN A 39 -10.65 28.24 -3.13
N ALA A 40 -9.83 27.40 -2.52
CA ALA A 40 -10.25 26.06 -2.10
C ALA A 40 -11.33 26.13 -1.00
N ALA A 41 -11.20 27.06 -0.04
CA ALA A 41 -12.21 27.27 1.00
C ALA A 41 -13.54 27.79 0.44
N ARG A 42 -13.50 28.73 -0.53
CA ARG A 42 -14.72 29.22 -1.22
C ARG A 42 -15.47 28.09 -1.94
N ARG A 43 -14.76 27.13 -2.55
CA ARG A 43 -15.37 25.94 -3.17
C ARG A 43 -16.10 25.05 -2.17
N LEU A 44 -15.73 25.10 -0.91
CA LEU A 44 -16.30 24.30 0.18
C LEU A 44 -17.31 25.09 1.05
N ALA A 45 -17.51 26.38 0.81
CA ALA A 45 -18.41 27.23 1.61
C ALA A 45 -19.88 26.85 1.40
N GLY A 46 -20.72 27.07 2.42
CA GLY A 46 -22.18 26.86 2.34
C GLY A 46 -22.61 25.39 2.27
N ALA A 47 -21.80 24.47 2.76
CA ALA A 47 -22.17 23.06 2.86
C ALA A 47 -23.06 22.81 4.06
N ALA A 48 -24.13 22.03 3.88
CA ALA A 48 -24.99 21.56 4.96
C ALA A 48 -24.71 20.09 5.27
N VAL A 49 -25.02 19.68 6.51
CA VAL A 49 -25.03 18.27 6.90
C VAL A 49 -26.06 17.53 6.04
N PRO A 50 -25.77 16.34 5.49
CA PRO A 50 -26.72 15.54 4.73
C PRO A 50 -28.01 15.33 5.49
N GLY A 51 -29.13 15.58 4.83
CA GLY A 51 -30.46 15.46 5.42
C GLY A 51 -31.30 14.37 4.77
N GLY A 52 -32.33 13.89 5.50
CA GLY A 52 -33.21 12.82 5.05
C GLY A 52 -32.61 11.43 5.18
N ALA A 53 -33.33 10.44 4.69
CA ALA A 53 -32.94 9.04 4.77
C ALA A 53 -31.72 8.73 3.86
N PHE A 54 -30.81 7.90 4.34
CA PHE A 54 -29.71 7.38 3.53
C PHE A 54 -30.12 6.11 2.76
N LEU A 55 -31.09 5.37 3.24
CA LEU A 55 -31.60 4.16 2.63
C LEU A 55 -33.08 4.32 2.24
N ALA A 56 -33.44 3.82 1.07
CA ALA A 56 -34.83 3.72 0.64
C ALA A 56 -35.48 2.48 1.27
N ASP A 57 -36.80 2.53 1.47
CA ASP A 57 -37.56 1.38 1.97
C ASP A 57 -37.90 0.44 0.80
N LEU A 58 -36.92 -0.37 0.40
CA LEU A 58 -37.02 -1.33 -0.69
C LEU A 58 -36.81 -2.76 -0.17
N PRO A 59 -37.46 -3.75 -0.80
CA PRO A 59 -37.19 -5.16 -0.50
C PRO A 59 -35.71 -5.48 -0.69
N LEU A 60 -35.16 -6.33 0.17
CA LEU A 60 -33.78 -6.80 0.05
C LEU A 60 -33.71 -8.02 -0.86
N SER A 61 -32.69 -8.06 -1.70
CA SER A 61 -32.37 -9.25 -2.49
C SER A 61 -31.78 -10.35 -1.60
N PRO A 62 -31.92 -11.63 -1.95
CA PRO A 62 -31.30 -12.72 -1.20
C PRO A 62 -29.76 -12.56 -1.16
N ALA A 63 -29.17 -12.86 -0.01
CA ALA A 63 -27.72 -12.97 0.11
C ALA A 63 -27.19 -14.20 -0.66
N PRO A 64 -25.95 -14.18 -1.15
CA PRO A 64 -25.32 -15.39 -1.70
C PRO A 64 -25.19 -16.46 -0.61
N PRO A 65 -25.18 -17.76 -0.96
CA PRO A 65 -24.93 -18.84 -0.01
C PRO A 65 -23.48 -18.75 0.50
N LEU A 66 -23.33 -18.52 1.79
CA LEU A 66 -22.01 -18.30 2.42
C LEU A 66 -21.78 -19.29 3.56
N LEU A 67 -20.53 -19.68 3.73
CA LEU A 67 -20.10 -20.60 4.76
C LEU A 67 -20.38 -20.07 6.17
N GLN A 68 -20.76 -20.93 7.11
CA GLN A 68 -21.02 -20.56 8.51
C GLN A 68 -19.83 -19.86 9.17
N ALA A 69 -18.60 -20.30 8.88
CA ALA A 69 -17.39 -19.68 9.39
C ALA A 69 -17.23 -18.21 8.96
N TRP A 70 -17.65 -17.86 7.73
CA TRP A 70 -17.66 -16.49 7.27
C TRP A 70 -18.72 -15.66 7.99
N GLN A 71 -19.91 -16.21 8.20
CA GLN A 71 -20.99 -15.55 8.96
C GLN A 71 -20.58 -15.29 10.42
N ALA A 72 -19.85 -16.20 11.06
CA ALA A 72 -19.30 -16.01 12.39
C ALA A 72 -18.29 -14.83 12.44
N ARG A 73 -17.41 -14.74 11.41
CA ARG A 73 -16.51 -13.58 11.27
C ARG A 73 -17.26 -12.26 11.09
N LEU A 74 -18.37 -12.26 10.34
CA LEU A 74 -19.19 -11.06 10.17
C LEU A 74 -19.81 -10.63 11.51
N ARG A 75 -20.35 -11.54 12.30
CA ARG A 75 -20.87 -11.21 13.64
C ARG A 75 -19.80 -10.61 14.54
N ALA A 76 -18.59 -11.19 14.56
CA ALA A 76 -17.47 -10.66 15.33
C ALA A 76 -17.05 -9.26 14.85
N ALA A 77 -16.97 -9.04 13.52
CA ALA A 77 -16.63 -7.75 12.94
C ALA A 77 -17.68 -6.66 13.25
N LEU A 78 -18.97 -7.01 13.32
CA LEU A 78 -20.04 -6.09 13.70
C LEU A 78 -20.00 -5.73 15.18
N ALA A 79 -19.61 -6.66 16.07
CA ALA A 79 -19.45 -6.40 17.49
C ALA A 79 -18.26 -5.45 17.79
N ALA A 80 -17.27 -5.38 16.90
CA ALA A 80 -16.06 -4.57 17.04
C ALA A 80 -16.08 -3.27 16.21
N LEU A 81 -17.26 -2.73 15.86
CA LEU A 81 -17.33 -1.51 15.06
C LEU A 81 -16.77 -0.30 15.83
N PRO A 82 -15.91 0.52 15.20
CA PRO A 82 -15.38 1.72 15.85
C PRO A 82 -16.50 2.73 16.10
N PRO A 83 -16.36 3.63 17.10
CA PRO A 83 -17.36 4.67 17.35
C PRO A 83 -17.52 5.61 16.15
N ALA A 84 -18.71 6.18 15.95
CA ALA A 84 -18.96 7.16 14.87
C ALA A 84 -18.15 8.45 15.08
N ARG A 85 -17.88 8.81 16.33
CA ARG A 85 -17.08 9.95 16.75
C ARG A 85 -15.69 9.46 17.17
N HIS A 86 -14.70 9.66 16.30
CA HIS A 86 -13.31 9.30 16.56
C HIS A 86 -12.38 10.31 15.90
N HIS A 87 -11.91 11.29 16.65
CA HIS A 87 -11.05 12.37 16.12
C HIS A 87 -9.60 12.30 16.65
N GLY A 88 -9.33 11.37 17.59
CA GLY A 88 -8.03 11.32 18.26
C GLY A 88 -7.69 12.66 18.91
N PRO A 89 -6.43 13.13 18.79
CA PRO A 89 -6.01 14.42 19.37
C PRO A 89 -6.33 15.62 18.46
N PHE A 90 -7.10 15.47 17.37
CA PHE A 90 -7.40 16.52 16.41
C PHE A 90 -8.70 17.24 16.75
N ASP A 91 -8.74 18.56 16.53
CA ASP A 91 -9.95 19.36 16.72
C ASP A 91 -10.98 19.02 15.62
N PRO A 92 -12.16 18.50 15.99
CA PRO A 92 -13.21 18.14 15.03
C PRO A 92 -13.85 19.36 14.34
N MET A 93 -13.70 20.55 14.89
CA MET A 93 -14.32 21.78 14.37
C MET A 93 -13.33 22.67 13.60
N ALA A 94 -12.04 22.34 13.60
CA ALA A 94 -11.05 23.10 12.84
C ALA A 94 -11.30 22.96 11.32
N PRO A 95 -11.06 24.03 10.52
CA PRO A 95 -11.11 23.92 9.07
C PRO A 95 -10.22 22.80 8.56
N ALA A 96 -10.78 21.88 7.79
CA ALA A 96 -10.06 20.69 7.33
C ALA A 96 -8.91 21.01 6.36
N LEU A 97 -9.06 22.04 5.52
CA LEU A 97 -8.02 22.48 4.61
C LEU A 97 -6.92 23.24 5.38
N GLY A 98 -5.70 22.74 5.29
CA GLY A 98 -4.53 23.34 5.98
C GLY A 98 -4.32 22.84 7.40
N MET A 99 -5.11 21.88 7.90
CA MET A 99 -4.92 21.24 9.19
C MET A 99 -3.52 20.60 9.27
N ASP A 100 -2.82 20.79 10.39
CA ASP A 100 -1.58 20.07 10.67
C ASP A 100 -1.92 18.64 11.10
N LEU A 101 -1.60 17.68 10.24
CA LEU A 101 -1.89 16.26 10.43
C LEU A 101 -0.80 15.50 11.18
N PHE A 102 0.27 16.18 11.58
CA PHE A 102 1.44 15.54 12.19
C PHE A 102 1.77 16.02 13.61
N ARG A 103 1.50 17.28 13.92
CA ARG A 103 1.86 17.85 15.22
C ARG A 103 1.04 17.28 16.38
N PRO A 104 -0.30 17.11 16.26
CA PRO A 104 -1.10 16.57 17.36
C PRO A 104 -0.85 15.07 17.62
N GLY A 105 -0.49 14.30 16.60
CA GLY A 105 -0.30 12.87 16.68
C GLY A 105 -0.37 12.16 15.33
N ASP A 106 -0.50 10.84 15.33
CA ASP A 106 -0.68 10.07 14.10
C ASP A 106 -2.14 10.11 13.65
N VAL A 107 -2.40 10.67 12.49
CA VAL A 107 -3.74 10.77 11.91
C VAL A 107 -4.20 9.46 11.29
N ARG A 108 -3.30 8.52 11.00
CA ARG A 108 -3.62 7.29 10.28
C ARG A 108 -4.71 6.43 10.97
N PRO A 109 -4.64 6.15 12.30
CA PRO A 109 -5.69 5.42 13.01
C PRO A 109 -7.03 6.17 13.02
N VAL A 110 -6.99 7.51 13.10
CA VAL A 110 -8.19 8.36 13.03
C VAL A 110 -8.89 8.20 11.68
N TRP A 111 -8.13 8.26 10.60
CA TRP A 111 -8.65 8.08 9.24
C TRP A 111 -9.23 6.68 9.02
N GLU A 112 -8.54 5.64 9.49
CA GLU A 112 -9.04 4.26 9.37
C GLU A 112 -10.43 4.09 9.98
N ALA A 113 -10.63 4.60 11.19
CA ALA A 113 -11.94 4.58 11.86
C ALA A 113 -13.00 5.38 11.09
N GLY A 114 -12.60 6.47 10.42
CA GLY A 114 -13.48 7.37 9.67
C GLY A 114 -13.79 6.94 8.23
N ARG A 115 -13.15 5.90 7.71
CA ARG A 115 -13.37 5.41 6.32
C ARG A 115 -14.73 4.78 6.08
N LEU A 116 -15.49 4.51 7.14
CA LEU A 116 -16.81 3.87 7.08
C LEU A 116 -16.77 2.47 6.41
N ALA A 117 -15.68 1.72 6.60
CA ALA A 117 -15.57 0.32 6.14
C ALA A 117 -16.62 -0.62 6.76
N CYS A 118 -17.31 -0.16 7.79
CA CYS A 118 -18.46 -0.86 8.39
C CYS A 118 -19.72 -0.87 7.50
N LEU A 119 -19.88 0.06 6.55
CA LEU A 119 -21.11 0.15 5.75
C LEU A 119 -21.34 -1.09 4.88
N PRO A 120 -20.35 -1.61 4.10
CA PRO A 120 -20.53 -2.86 3.39
C PRO A 120 -20.82 -4.04 4.32
N ARG A 121 -20.21 -4.11 5.51
CA ARG A 121 -20.45 -5.17 6.51
C ARG A 121 -21.88 -5.14 7.04
N LEU A 122 -22.40 -3.95 7.33
CA LEU A 122 -23.79 -3.77 7.75
C LEU A 122 -24.77 -4.10 6.61
N ALA A 123 -24.44 -3.77 5.36
CA ALA A 123 -25.22 -4.15 4.19
C ALA A 123 -25.25 -5.69 4.01
N GLN A 124 -24.11 -6.36 4.12
CA GLN A 124 -24.01 -7.82 4.09
C GLN A 124 -24.85 -8.46 5.21
N ALA A 125 -24.78 -7.90 6.42
CA ALA A 125 -25.56 -8.40 7.56
C ALA A 125 -27.06 -8.18 7.38
N ALA A 126 -27.49 -7.06 6.80
CA ALA A 126 -28.90 -6.78 6.50
C ALA A 126 -29.49 -7.77 5.50
N LEU A 127 -28.69 -8.23 4.53
CA LEU A 127 -29.09 -9.23 3.54
C LEU A 127 -29.17 -10.65 4.15
N LEU A 128 -28.27 -10.98 5.08
CA LEU A 128 -28.22 -12.30 5.72
C LEU A 128 -29.22 -12.46 6.84
N TRP A 129 -29.49 -11.39 7.57
CA TRP A 129 -30.35 -11.37 8.75
C TRP A 129 -31.30 -10.16 8.71
N PRO A 130 -32.31 -10.15 7.79
CA PRO A 130 -33.17 -8.98 7.54
C PRO A 130 -33.86 -8.45 8.81
N GLU A 131 -34.28 -9.36 9.70
CA GLU A 131 -35.02 -9.04 10.91
C GLU A 131 -34.12 -8.57 12.09
N ALA A 132 -32.79 -8.64 11.93
CA ALA A 132 -31.86 -8.31 13.01
C ALA A 132 -31.55 -6.80 13.14
N GLY A 133 -32.23 -5.94 12.37
CA GLY A 133 -32.09 -4.48 12.48
C GLY A 133 -30.82 -3.89 11.87
N HIS A 134 -30.04 -4.65 11.12
CA HIS A 134 -28.75 -4.18 10.55
C HIS A 134 -28.93 -3.05 9.52
N ARG A 135 -30.07 -3.02 8.81
CA ARG A 135 -30.42 -1.91 7.91
C ARG A 135 -30.61 -0.61 8.70
N ALA A 136 -31.35 -0.65 9.81
CA ALA A 136 -31.50 0.50 10.69
C ALA A 136 -30.17 0.91 11.34
N ALA A 137 -29.32 -0.05 11.69
CA ALA A 137 -27.98 0.22 12.21
C ALA A 137 -27.09 0.92 11.17
N LEU A 138 -27.18 0.58 9.88
CA LEU A 138 -26.48 1.28 8.81
C LEU A 138 -26.95 2.72 8.68
N GLU A 139 -28.26 2.96 8.66
CA GLU A 139 -28.89 4.29 8.64
C GLU A 139 -28.40 5.13 9.83
N ALA A 140 -28.51 4.59 11.05
CA ALA A 140 -28.09 5.24 12.29
C ALA A 140 -26.58 5.56 12.27
N ARG A 141 -25.75 4.67 11.68
CA ARG A 141 -24.31 4.88 11.55
C ARG A 141 -23.98 6.08 10.67
N LEU A 142 -24.63 6.22 9.52
CA LEU A 142 -24.43 7.35 8.62
C LEU A 142 -24.89 8.66 9.26
N THR A 143 -26.07 8.66 9.87
CA THR A 143 -26.62 9.82 10.60
C THR A 143 -25.67 10.28 11.71
N ALA A 144 -25.22 9.34 12.56
CA ALA A 144 -24.31 9.65 13.64
C ALA A 144 -22.93 10.15 13.15
N TRP A 145 -22.41 9.55 12.07
CA TRP A 145 -21.15 10.00 11.48
C TRP A 145 -21.27 11.42 10.91
N CYS A 146 -22.32 11.72 10.17
CA CYS A 146 -22.56 13.06 9.61
C CYS A 146 -22.74 14.13 10.71
N ALA A 147 -23.45 13.81 11.78
CA ALA A 147 -23.61 14.70 12.92
C ALA A 147 -22.29 14.97 13.66
N ALA A 148 -21.44 13.93 13.81
CA ALA A 148 -20.15 14.04 14.48
C ALA A 148 -19.05 14.70 13.65
N ASN A 149 -19.22 14.77 12.33
CA ASN A 149 -18.21 15.25 11.37
C ASN A 149 -18.81 16.28 10.40
N PRO A 150 -19.04 17.53 10.86
CA PRO A 150 -19.61 18.57 10.03
C PRO A 150 -18.84 18.75 8.72
N PRO A 151 -19.51 19.08 7.61
CA PRO A 151 -18.86 19.16 6.30
C PRO A 151 -17.63 20.06 6.31
N PHE A 152 -16.51 19.47 5.85
CA PHE A 152 -15.23 20.15 5.65
C PHE A 152 -14.56 20.68 6.92
N GLN A 153 -14.93 20.14 8.08
CA GLN A 153 -14.27 20.37 9.37
C GLN A 153 -13.64 19.09 9.90
N GLY A 154 -12.61 19.25 10.73
CA GLY A 154 -11.93 18.14 11.39
C GLY A 154 -11.07 17.25 10.50
N PRO A 155 -10.42 16.25 11.11
CA PRO A 155 -9.41 15.41 10.45
C PRO A 155 -9.99 14.53 9.34
N HIS A 156 -11.25 14.10 9.43
CA HIS A 156 -11.88 13.23 8.44
C HIS A 156 -12.11 13.92 7.09
N TRP A 157 -12.16 15.24 7.05
CA TRP A 157 -12.28 16.02 5.83
C TRP A 157 -10.95 16.60 5.34
N ALA A 158 -9.85 16.39 6.07
CA ALA A 158 -8.55 16.95 5.73
C ALA A 158 -7.92 16.33 4.47
N CYS A 159 -8.29 15.10 4.10
CA CYS A 159 -7.71 14.35 2.99
C CYS A 159 -8.77 13.99 1.93
N GLY A 160 -8.47 14.25 0.64
CA GLY A 160 -9.35 13.89 -0.49
C GLY A 160 -9.48 12.38 -0.69
N GLN A 161 -8.41 11.62 -0.45
CA GLN A 161 -8.46 10.17 -0.52
C GLN A 161 -9.41 9.57 0.53
N GLU A 162 -9.39 10.07 1.78
CA GLU A 162 -10.29 9.58 2.81
C GLU A 162 -11.75 9.86 2.45
N ALA A 163 -12.02 11.01 1.83
CA ALA A 163 -13.34 11.31 1.27
C ALA A 163 -13.72 10.34 0.13
N ALA A 164 -12.78 10.01 -0.75
CA ALA A 164 -13.02 9.07 -1.85
C ALA A 164 -13.32 7.66 -1.34
N LEU A 165 -12.55 7.15 -0.38
CA LEU A 165 -12.77 5.82 0.20
C LEU A 165 -14.12 5.73 0.93
N ARG A 166 -14.55 6.78 1.65
CA ARG A 166 -15.89 6.82 2.26
C ARG A 166 -17.01 6.79 1.22
N ALA A 167 -16.88 7.58 0.15
CA ALA A 167 -17.87 7.59 -0.93
C ALA A 167 -17.98 6.20 -1.60
N LEU A 168 -16.83 5.54 -1.83
CA LEU A 168 -16.77 4.19 -2.39
C LEU A 168 -17.37 3.13 -1.45
N HIS A 169 -17.16 3.23 -0.12
CA HIS A 169 -17.78 2.32 0.83
C HIS A 169 -19.31 2.48 0.87
N LEU A 170 -19.81 3.73 0.80
CA LEU A 170 -21.26 3.96 0.68
C LEU A 170 -21.80 3.42 -0.65
N ALA A 171 -21.13 3.71 -1.77
CA ALA A 171 -21.55 3.20 -3.08
C ALA A 171 -21.61 1.66 -3.11
N LEU A 172 -20.60 0.99 -2.54
CA LEU A 172 -20.59 -0.47 -2.41
C LEU A 172 -21.74 -0.98 -1.52
N ALA A 173 -21.98 -0.35 -0.37
CA ALA A 173 -23.08 -0.74 0.52
C ALA A 173 -24.46 -0.57 -0.16
N LEU A 174 -24.69 0.54 -0.85
CA LEU A 174 -25.90 0.77 -1.63
C LEU A 174 -26.07 -0.25 -2.75
N ALA A 175 -24.99 -0.59 -3.45
CA ALA A 175 -25.02 -1.58 -4.52
C ALA A 175 -25.32 -3.01 -4.02
N LEU A 176 -24.76 -3.40 -2.86
CA LEU A 176 -25.12 -4.66 -2.21
C LEU A 176 -26.60 -4.71 -1.83
N LEU A 177 -27.17 -3.59 -1.35
CA LEU A 177 -28.59 -3.48 -1.00
C LEU A 177 -29.52 -3.28 -2.21
N GLY A 178 -28.99 -3.17 -3.44
CA GLY A 178 -29.78 -2.90 -4.64
C GLY A 178 -30.29 -1.46 -4.75
N GLN A 179 -29.70 -0.50 -4.03
CA GLN A 179 -30.17 0.89 -3.93
C GLN A 179 -29.27 1.91 -4.66
N ASP A 180 -28.26 1.44 -5.37
CA ASP A 180 -27.27 2.26 -6.08
C ASP A 180 -27.83 2.97 -7.33
N HIS A 181 -28.86 2.41 -7.97
CA HIS A 181 -29.50 3.05 -9.14
C HIS A 181 -30.40 4.25 -8.79
N ALA A 182 -30.92 4.31 -7.57
CA ALA A 182 -31.77 5.40 -7.09
C ALA A 182 -31.49 5.68 -5.60
N PRO A 183 -30.31 6.21 -5.26
CA PRO A 183 -29.96 6.50 -3.87
C PRO A 183 -30.95 7.49 -3.23
N ALA A 184 -31.28 7.25 -1.96
CA ALA A 184 -32.11 8.14 -1.15
C ALA A 184 -31.46 9.52 -0.97
N SER A 185 -32.22 10.53 -0.52
CA SER A 185 -31.78 11.93 -0.47
C SER A 185 -30.51 12.12 0.37
N GLY A 186 -30.46 11.56 1.59
CA GLY A 186 -29.28 11.65 2.45
C GLY A 186 -28.03 11.03 1.84
N ALA A 187 -28.16 9.89 1.15
CA ALA A 187 -27.05 9.28 0.43
C ALA A 187 -26.57 10.14 -0.74
N ARG A 188 -27.48 10.79 -1.49
CA ARG A 188 -27.14 11.71 -2.57
C ARG A 188 -26.38 12.93 -2.04
N ASP A 189 -26.88 13.55 -0.96
CA ASP A 189 -26.22 14.69 -0.32
C ASP A 189 -24.82 14.32 0.17
N PHE A 190 -24.68 13.15 0.80
CA PHE A 190 -23.39 12.62 1.24
C PHE A 190 -22.41 12.47 0.06
N LEU A 191 -22.82 11.81 -1.02
CA LEU A 191 -21.99 11.63 -2.21
C LEU A 191 -21.61 12.96 -2.86
N ALA A 192 -22.53 13.92 -2.95
CA ALA A 192 -22.28 15.25 -3.49
C ALA A 192 -21.24 16.02 -2.66
N LEU A 193 -21.32 15.96 -1.32
CA LEU A 193 -20.32 16.57 -0.43
C LEU A 193 -18.94 15.95 -0.61
N HIS A 194 -18.87 14.63 -0.74
CA HIS A 194 -17.60 13.93 -0.94
C HIS A 194 -16.98 14.27 -2.31
N ALA A 195 -17.78 14.28 -3.37
CA ALA A 195 -17.33 14.73 -4.68
C ALA A 195 -16.77 16.17 -4.66
N ARG A 196 -17.48 17.08 -3.96
CA ARG A 196 -17.06 18.47 -3.77
C ARG A 196 -15.74 18.57 -3.00
N ARG A 197 -15.57 17.77 -1.92
CA ARG A 197 -14.32 17.72 -1.16
C ARG A 197 -13.15 17.24 -2.01
N ILE A 198 -13.32 16.15 -2.75
CA ILE A 198 -12.30 15.60 -3.65
C ILE A 198 -11.89 16.64 -4.68
N GLY A 199 -12.87 17.24 -5.39
CA GLY A 199 -12.62 18.23 -6.43
C GLY A 199 -11.89 19.49 -5.95
N ALA A 200 -11.96 19.83 -4.66
CA ALA A 200 -11.29 21.01 -4.10
C ALA A 200 -9.75 20.90 -4.08
N THR A 201 -9.18 19.68 -4.05
CA THR A 201 -7.73 19.45 -3.89
C THR A 201 -7.13 18.48 -4.91
N THR A 202 -7.76 18.28 -6.06
CA THR A 202 -7.32 17.36 -7.12
C THR A 202 -5.86 17.60 -7.55
N HIS A 203 -5.43 18.86 -7.67
CA HIS A 203 -4.03 19.18 -8.02
C HIS A 203 -3.02 18.68 -6.99
N TYR A 204 -3.40 18.65 -5.71
CA TYR A 204 -2.56 18.11 -4.65
C TYR A 204 -2.42 16.59 -4.79
N ALA A 205 -3.51 15.88 -5.00
CA ALA A 205 -3.48 14.44 -5.25
C ALA A 205 -2.56 14.10 -6.44
N GLN A 206 -2.74 14.80 -7.56
CA GLN A 206 -1.92 14.62 -8.77
C GLN A 206 -0.44 14.96 -8.57
N ALA A 207 -0.12 15.89 -7.66
CA ALA A 207 1.26 16.25 -7.34
C ALA A 207 1.98 15.20 -6.50
N GLN A 208 1.24 14.29 -5.86
CA GLN A 208 1.82 13.27 -5.00
C GLN A 208 2.36 12.05 -5.78
N ASP A 209 1.85 11.80 -7.01
CA ASP A 209 2.21 10.64 -7.83
C ASP A 209 2.18 9.31 -7.03
N ASN A 210 1.07 9.08 -6.31
CA ASN A 210 0.85 7.94 -5.45
C ASN A 210 -0.62 7.46 -5.50
N ASN A 211 -1.05 6.66 -4.53
CA ASN A 211 -2.40 6.11 -4.40
C ASN A 211 -3.52 7.17 -4.36
N HIS A 212 -3.26 8.42 -3.92
CA HIS A 212 -4.25 9.50 -3.98
C HIS A 212 -4.67 9.82 -5.42
N SER A 213 -3.73 9.78 -6.36
CA SER A 213 -4.01 9.99 -7.78
C SER A 213 -4.91 8.90 -8.41
N ILE A 214 -5.09 7.77 -7.71
CA ILE A 214 -5.98 6.67 -8.11
C ILE A 214 -7.31 6.77 -7.38
N SER A 215 -7.29 6.81 -6.04
CA SER A 215 -8.51 6.74 -5.22
C SER A 215 -9.40 7.96 -5.36
N GLU A 216 -8.83 9.17 -5.50
CA GLU A 216 -9.63 10.39 -5.63
C GLU A 216 -10.46 10.42 -6.92
N PRO A 217 -9.92 10.20 -8.14
CA PRO A 217 -10.74 10.10 -9.34
C PRO A 217 -11.67 8.88 -9.36
N ALA A 218 -11.30 7.76 -8.71
CA ALA A 218 -12.21 6.64 -8.52
C ALA A 218 -13.45 7.03 -7.70
N GLY A 219 -13.25 7.79 -6.61
CA GLY A 219 -14.34 8.36 -5.82
C GLY A 219 -15.23 9.32 -6.63
N LEU A 220 -14.64 10.20 -7.47
CA LEU A 220 -15.41 11.08 -8.36
C LEU A 220 -16.23 10.28 -9.37
N PHE A 221 -15.65 9.24 -9.97
CA PHE A 221 -16.35 8.35 -10.88
C PHE A 221 -17.59 7.72 -10.22
N ALA A 222 -17.42 7.12 -9.04
CA ALA A 222 -18.51 6.50 -8.32
C ALA A 222 -19.59 7.51 -7.89
N CYS A 223 -19.20 8.69 -7.39
CA CYS A 223 -20.14 9.76 -7.09
C CYS A 223 -20.94 10.16 -8.34
N GLY A 224 -20.27 10.41 -9.48
CA GLY A 224 -20.92 10.79 -10.73
C GLY A 224 -21.88 9.70 -11.24
N LEU A 225 -21.51 8.45 -11.07
CA LEU A 225 -22.33 7.30 -11.44
C LEU A 225 -23.65 7.25 -10.64
N LEU A 226 -23.57 7.28 -9.31
CA LEU A 226 -24.73 7.16 -8.42
C LEU A 226 -25.58 8.45 -8.40
N LEU A 227 -24.98 9.63 -8.56
CA LEU A 227 -25.68 10.91 -8.68
C LEU A 227 -26.30 11.13 -10.06
N ARG A 228 -26.03 10.26 -11.05
CA ARG A 228 -26.41 10.41 -12.46
C ARG A 228 -25.85 11.68 -13.09
N ASP A 229 -24.68 12.12 -12.63
CA ASP A 229 -23.92 13.23 -13.21
C ASP A 229 -22.90 12.68 -14.21
N ALA A 230 -23.26 12.71 -15.49
CA ALA A 230 -22.41 12.20 -16.57
C ALA A 230 -21.09 12.96 -16.69
N ALA A 231 -21.10 14.28 -16.46
CA ALA A 231 -19.88 15.11 -16.55
C ALA A 231 -18.88 14.74 -15.46
N LEU A 232 -19.35 14.57 -14.23
CA LEU A 232 -18.53 14.16 -13.09
C LEU A 232 -18.00 12.73 -13.27
N ARG A 233 -18.86 11.78 -13.69
CA ARG A 233 -18.50 10.40 -14.00
C ARG A 233 -17.39 10.33 -15.05
N ASP A 234 -17.57 11.01 -16.18
CA ASP A 234 -16.64 10.97 -17.30
C ASP A 234 -15.33 11.70 -16.97
N HIS A 235 -15.38 12.76 -16.17
CA HIS A 235 -14.18 13.38 -15.61
C HIS A 235 -13.39 12.41 -14.73
N GLY A 236 -14.07 11.73 -13.80
CA GLY A 236 -13.46 10.72 -12.93
C GLY A 236 -12.83 9.57 -13.73
N ALA A 237 -13.55 9.06 -14.75
CA ALA A 237 -13.06 7.99 -15.62
C ALA A 237 -11.79 8.38 -16.39
N ARG A 238 -11.77 9.56 -17.01
CA ARG A 238 -10.57 10.06 -17.72
C ARG A 238 -9.40 10.30 -16.78
N ALA A 239 -9.64 10.90 -15.62
CA ALA A 239 -8.60 11.19 -14.64
C ALA A 239 -8.00 9.90 -14.05
N LEU A 240 -8.84 8.90 -13.75
CA LEU A 240 -8.40 7.59 -13.25
C LEU A 240 -7.55 6.84 -14.30
N SER A 241 -7.99 6.80 -15.55
CA SER A 241 -7.25 6.15 -16.64
C SER A 241 -5.91 6.83 -16.90
N ALA A 242 -5.86 8.16 -16.88
CA ALA A 242 -4.62 8.91 -17.02
C ALA A 242 -3.65 8.67 -15.84
N ALA A 243 -4.17 8.60 -14.62
CA ALA A 243 -3.36 8.29 -13.45
C ALA A 243 -2.81 6.86 -13.52
N LEU A 244 -3.62 5.90 -13.94
CA LEU A 244 -3.20 4.51 -14.10
C LEU A 244 -2.12 4.37 -15.18
N ALA A 245 -2.29 5.05 -16.33
CA ALA A 245 -1.28 5.10 -17.39
C ALA A 245 0.07 5.65 -16.91
N ARG A 246 0.04 6.65 -16.01
CA ARG A 246 1.24 7.28 -15.45
C ARG A 246 1.90 6.45 -14.36
N LEU A 247 1.11 5.85 -13.47
CA LEU A 247 1.59 5.26 -12.22
C LEU A 247 1.76 3.75 -12.29
N VAL A 248 1.06 3.06 -13.17
CA VAL A 248 1.21 1.61 -13.37
C VAL A 248 1.91 1.36 -14.69
N ALA A 249 3.08 0.73 -14.63
CA ALA A 249 3.87 0.39 -15.80
C ALA A 249 3.21 -0.77 -16.60
N PRO A 250 3.60 -0.99 -17.88
CA PRO A 250 3.08 -2.10 -18.68
C PRO A 250 3.28 -3.48 -18.06
N ASP A 251 4.32 -3.61 -17.24
CA ASP A 251 4.68 -4.83 -16.51
C ASP A 251 3.87 -5.04 -15.22
N GLY A 252 2.91 -4.15 -14.92
CA GLY A 252 2.08 -4.18 -13.72
C GLY A 252 2.65 -3.42 -12.53
N GLY A 253 3.87 -2.91 -12.62
CA GLY A 253 4.52 -2.20 -11.53
C GLY A 253 3.84 -0.89 -11.16
N PHE A 254 3.37 -0.77 -9.91
CA PHE A 254 2.86 0.48 -9.35
C PHE A 254 4.03 1.36 -8.90
N ALA A 255 4.02 2.62 -9.30
CA ALA A 255 5.12 3.56 -9.04
C ALA A 255 5.33 3.87 -7.55
N GLN A 256 4.29 3.79 -6.73
CA GLN A 256 4.41 3.73 -5.28
C GLN A 256 4.76 2.29 -4.89
N VAL A 257 6.04 2.00 -4.79
CA VAL A 257 6.53 0.66 -4.52
C VAL A 257 6.17 0.25 -3.08
N SER A 258 5.07 -0.49 -2.99
CA SER A 258 4.53 -1.03 -1.74
C SER A 258 3.48 -2.08 -2.10
N THR A 259 3.59 -3.27 -1.56
CA THR A 259 2.61 -4.35 -1.77
C THR A 259 1.27 -4.02 -1.12
N GLY A 260 1.25 -3.32 0.03
CA GLY A 260 0.02 -2.87 0.68
C GLY A 260 -0.73 -1.81 -0.14
N TYR A 261 -0.02 -0.79 -0.65
CA TYR A 261 -0.66 0.21 -1.52
C TYR A 261 -1.01 -0.34 -2.90
N HIS A 262 -0.30 -1.35 -3.39
CA HIS A 262 -0.67 -2.06 -4.60
C HIS A 262 -1.98 -2.87 -4.40
N ARG A 263 -2.14 -3.50 -3.22
CA ARG A 263 -3.40 -4.12 -2.82
C ARG A 263 -4.54 -3.10 -2.81
N LEU A 264 -4.35 -1.94 -2.16
CA LEU A 264 -5.34 -0.86 -2.13
C LEU A 264 -5.70 -0.36 -3.54
N LEU A 265 -4.70 -0.24 -4.43
CA LEU A 265 -4.92 0.06 -5.85
C LEU A 265 -5.90 -0.95 -6.46
N LEU A 266 -5.63 -2.25 -6.34
CA LEU A 266 -6.46 -3.31 -6.92
C LEU A 266 -7.87 -3.31 -6.35
N ASP A 267 -8.03 -3.11 -5.03
CA ASP A 267 -9.34 -3.02 -4.40
C ASP A 267 -10.17 -1.87 -4.96
N VAL A 268 -9.59 -0.68 -5.07
CA VAL A 268 -10.26 0.50 -5.62
C VAL A 268 -10.65 0.28 -7.08
N LEU A 269 -9.73 -0.23 -7.91
CA LEU A 269 -10.01 -0.50 -9.32
C LEU A 269 -11.09 -1.58 -9.50
N ALA A 270 -11.06 -2.64 -8.68
CA ALA A 270 -12.04 -3.72 -8.76
C ALA A 270 -13.46 -3.22 -8.46
N ILE A 271 -13.63 -2.42 -7.41
CA ILE A 271 -14.94 -1.90 -7.03
C ILE A 271 -15.48 -0.92 -8.07
N VAL A 272 -14.68 -0.01 -8.61
CA VAL A 272 -15.19 0.93 -9.63
C VAL A 272 -15.48 0.24 -10.96
N GLU A 273 -14.72 -0.77 -11.35
CA GLU A 273 -15.02 -1.57 -12.55
C GLU A 273 -16.28 -2.42 -12.35
N TRP A 274 -16.46 -3.01 -11.17
CA TRP A 274 -17.68 -3.73 -10.84
C TRP A 274 -18.90 -2.80 -10.86
N LEU A 275 -18.84 -1.61 -10.24
CA LEU A 275 -19.91 -0.60 -10.31
C LEU A 275 -20.17 -0.15 -11.74
N ARG A 276 -19.13 0.10 -12.53
CA ARG A 276 -19.25 0.45 -13.95
C ARG A 276 -20.07 -0.60 -14.73
N ARG A 277 -19.71 -1.88 -14.58
CA ARG A 277 -20.41 -2.99 -15.24
C ARG A 277 -21.87 -3.07 -14.80
N ARG A 278 -22.11 -2.99 -13.50
CA ARG A 278 -23.44 -3.04 -12.90
C ARG A 278 -24.38 -1.95 -13.41
N HIS A 279 -23.85 -0.76 -13.67
CA HIS A 279 -24.61 0.38 -14.21
C HIS A 279 -24.60 0.46 -15.75
N GLY A 280 -23.99 -0.47 -16.45
CA GLY A 280 -23.86 -0.42 -17.92
C GLY A 280 -23.12 0.84 -18.41
N ALA A 281 -22.26 1.44 -17.59
CA ALA A 281 -21.53 2.65 -17.96
C ALA A 281 -20.42 2.34 -18.98
N PRO A 282 -20.01 3.33 -19.81
CA PRO A 282 -18.95 3.16 -20.79
C PRO A 282 -17.66 2.62 -20.17
N ALA A 283 -16.90 1.83 -20.93
CA ALA A 283 -15.60 1.34 -20.49
C ALA A 283 -14.65 2.49 -20.16
N PHE A 284 -13.77 2.28 -19.18
CA PHE A 284 -12.70 3.23 -18.89
C PHE A 284 -11.80 3.41 -20.11
N PRO A 285 -11.31 4.64 -20.40
CA PRO A 285 -10.38 4.87 -21.51
C PRO A 285 -9.10 4.03 -21.40
N ALA A 286 -8.53 3.66 -22.55
CA ALA A 286 -7.24 2.99 -22.61
C ALA A 286 -6.15 3.83 -21.88
N PRO A 287 -5.16 3.20 -21.21
CA PRO A 287 -4.89 1.78 -21.13
C PRO A 287 -5.41 1.12 -19.82
N PHE A 288 -6.57 1.55 -19.29
CA PHE A 288 -7.06 1.15 -17.96
C PHE A 288 -7.09 -0.38 -17.76
N ALA A 289 -7.82 -1.09 -18.62
CA ALA A 289 -8.01 -2.55 -18.47
C ALA A 289 -6.69 -3.32 -18.55
N GLU A 290 -5.83 -2.95 -19.50
CA GLU A 290 -4.50 -3.54 -19.69
C GLU A 290 -3.62 -3.38 -18.45
N ARG A 291 -3.55 -2.14 -17.90
CA ARG A 291 -2.74 -1.83 -16.72
C ARG A 291 -3.28 -2.49 -15.45
N ALA A 292 -4.59 -2.51 -15.29
CA ALA A 292 -5.24 -3.19 -14.17
C ALA A 292 -4.98 -4.71 -14.19
N ALA A 293 -5.06 -5.34 -15.37
CA ALA A 293 -4.75 -6.76 -15.53
C ALA A 293 -3.28 -7.08 -15.24
N ALA A 294 -2.36 -6.23 -15.72
CA ALA A 294 -0.93 -6.40 -15.45
C ALA A 294 -0.63 -6.26 -13.94
N ALA A 295 -1.21 -5.24 -13.28
CA ALA A 295 -1.06 -5.02 -11.84
C ALA A 295 -1.61 -6.20 -11.02
N ALA A 296 -2.77 -6.77 -11.41
CA ALA A 296 -3.36 -7.93 -10.75
C ALA A 296 -2.45 -9.16 -10.85
N ARG A 297 -1.94 -9.47 -12.06
CA ARG A 297 -1.02 -10.61 -12.28
C ARG A 297 0.28 -10.44 -11.49
N TRP A 298 0.83 -9.23 -11.43
CA TRP A 298 2.06 -8.98 -10.68
C TRP A 298 1.87 -9.30 -9.18
N LEU A 299 0.80 -8.79 -8.55
CA LEU A 299 0.57 -9.04 -7.13
C LEU A 299 0.20 -10.50 -6.85
N ALA A 300 -0.54 -11.16 -7.78
CA ALA A 300 -0.84 -12.60 -7.70
C ALA A 300 0.42 -13.47 -7.73
N GLY A 301 1.49 -13.02 -8.40
CA GLY A 301 2.78 -13.69 -8.39
C GLY A 301 3.51 -13.64 -7.04
N LEU A 302 3.13 -12.72 -6.14
CA LEU A 302 3.80 -12.49 -4.85
C LEU A 302 3.06 -13.09 -3.64
N VAL A 303 1.76 -13.32 -3.74
CA VAL A 303 0.97 -13.77 -2.60
C VAL A 303 1.34 -15.18 -2.14
N ALA A 304 1.43 -15.38 -0.83
CA ALA A 304 1.59 -16.68 -0.23
C ALA A 304 0.26 -17.47 -0.20
N PRO A 305 0.29 -18.78 -0.02
CA PRO A 305 -0.92 -19.60 0.13
C PRO A 305 -1.84 -19.15 1.28
N ASP A 306 -1.28 -18.60 2.34
CA ASP A 306 -1.98 -18.04 3.50
C ASP A 306 -2.46 -16.59 3.29
N GLY A 307 -2.17 -15.97 2.14
CA GLY A 307 -2.59 -14.62 1.80
C GLY A 307 -1.57 -13.54 2.12
N VAL A 308 -0.46 -13.86 2.78
CA VAL A 308 0.57 -12.89 3.16
C VAL A 308 1.36 -12.43 1.94
N LEU A 309 1.66 -11.15 1.90
CA LEU A 309 2.51 -10.51 0.89
C LEU A 309 3.88 -10.15 1.48
N PRO A 310 4.95 -10.09 0.67
CA PRO A 310 6.20 -9.44 1.06
C PRO A 310 5.93 -8.03 1.58
N ARG A 311 6.67 -7.58 2.61
CA ARG A 311 6.50 -6.24 3.20
C ARG A 311 7.20 -5.13 2.40
N LEU A 312 7.21 -5.24 1.09
CA LEU A 312 7.90 -4.32 0.20
C LEU A 312 7.36 -2.89 0.34
N GLY A 313 8.25 -1.94 0.63
CA GLY A 313 7.93 -0.53 0.75
C GLY A 313 7.10 -0.16 1.98
N HIS A 314 6.51 1.03 1.97
CA HIS A 314 5.67 1.49 3.08
C HIS A 314 4.41 0.63 3.22
N GLN A 315 4.16 0.16 4.44
CA GLN A 315 2.97 -0.62 4.81
C GLN A 315 2.23 0.11 5.94
N ASP A 316 0.97 0.44 5.73
CA ASP A 316 0.15 1.10 6.77
C ASP A 316 -1.12 0.32 7.11
N GLY A 317 -1.23 -0.92 6.63
CA GLY A 317 -2.40 -1.76 6.84
C GLY A 317 -3.67 -1.25 6.13
N SER A 318 -3.55 -0.30 5.20
CA SER A 318 -4.69 0.19 4.43
C SER A 318 -5.33 -0.94 3.65
N ALA A 319 -6.59 -1.24 3.96
CA ALA A 319 -7.43 -2.16 3.23
C ALA A 319 -8.72 -1.43 2.80
N PHE A 320 -9.27 -1.84 1.67
CA PHE A 320 -10.52 -1.33 1.16
C PHE A 320 -11.42 -2.49 0.70
N ALA A 321 -12.71 -2.39 1.03
CA ALA A 321 -13.70 -3.38 0.60
C ALA A 321 -13.34 -4.83 0.98
N ASP A 322 -12.90 -5.06 2.23
CA ASP A 322 -12.64 -6.42 2.75
C ASP A 322 -13.97 -7.18 2.95
N LEU A 323 -14.52 -7.68 1.84
CA LEU A 323 -15.78 -8.44 1.81
C LEU A 323 -15.60 -9.86 2.34
N ALA A 324 -14.38 -10.36 2.42
CA ALA A 324 -14.04 -11.66 2.99
C ALA A 324 -13.87 -11.63 4.51
N LEU A 325 -13.70 -10.43 5.10
CA LEU A 325 -13.41 -10.24 6.52
C LEU A 325 -12.14 -10.97 6.97
N ALA A 326 -11.15 -10.97 6.08
CA ALA A 326 -9.88 -11.68 6.28
C ALA A 326 -8.84 -10.82 7.01
N GLY A 327 -9.04 -9.50 7.05
CA GLY A 327 -8.14 -8.56 7.72
C GLY A 327 -7.06 -7.97 6.80
N PRO A 328 -6.25 -7.06 7.37
CA PRO A 328 -5.27 -6.31 6.58
C PRO A 328 -4.08 -7.15 6.09
N ASP A 329 -3.77 -8.25 6.72
CA ASP A 329 -2.61 -9.09 6.39
C ASP A 329 -2.92 -10.16 5.33
N ASP A 330 -4.20 -10.40 5.03
CA ASP A 330 -4.65 -11.38 4.04
C ASP A 330 -5.09 -10.68 2.73
N ALA A 331 -4.30 -10.83 1.69
CA ALA A 331 -4.54 -10.20 0.40
C ALA A 331 -5.35 -11.08 -0.59
N ARG A 332 -5.72 -12.32 -0.22
CA ARG A 332 -6.40 -13.27 -1.12
C ARG A 332 -7.62 -12.66 -1.78
N GLY A 333 -8.51 -12.05 -0.98
CA GLY A 333 -9.73 -11.45 -1.48
C GLY A 333 -9.52 -10.30 -2.47
N SER A 334 -8.56 -9.42 -2.20
CA SER A 334 -8.22 -8.30 -3.07
C SER A 334 -7.69 -8.79 -4.43
N ILE A 335 -6.80 -9.79 -4.39
CA ILE A 335 -6.13 -10.31 -5.58
C ILE A 335 -7.11 -11.16 -6.41
N GLU A 336 -7.89 -12.03 -5.78
CA GLU A 336 -8.84 -12.90 -6.49
C GLU A 336 -9.89 -12.09 -7.25
N ARG A 337 -10.49 -11.08 -6.61
CA ARG A 337 -11.43 -10.15 -7.25
C ARG A 337 -10.81 -9.43 -8.44
N ALA A 338 -9.61 -8.90 -8.27
CA ALA A 338 -8.91 -8.19 -9.34
C ALA A 338 -8.54 -9.12 -10.51
N MET A 339 -8.08 -10.32 -10.22
CA MET A 339 -7.75 -11.33 -11.24
C MET A 339 -8.98 -11.74 -12.04
N ARG A 340 -10.11 -12.01 -11.40
CA ARG A 340 -11.36 -12.36 -12.11
C ARG A 340 -11.88 -11.21 -12.97
N LEU A 341 -11.83 -9.97 -12.44
CA LEU A 341 -12.35 -8.80 -13.16
C LEU A 341 -11.49 -8.37 -14.33
N PHE A 342 -10.16 -8.38 -14.17
CA PHE A 342 -9.25 -7.78 -15.13
C PHE A 342 -8.46 -8.78 -15.96
N ALA A 343 -8.10 -9.93 -15.40
CA ALA A 343 -7.30 -10.93 -16.08
C ALA A 343 -8.12 -12.12 -16.62
N GLY A 344 -9.40 -12.23 -16.24
CA GLY A 344 -10.23 -13.39 -16.57
C GLY A 344 -9.67 -14.71 -16.02
N ALA A 345 -8.97 -14.65 -14.89
CA ALA A 345 -8.28 -15.77 -14.26
C ALA A 345 -8.45 -15.75 -12.74
N SER A 346 -8.23 -16.88 -12.07
CA SER A 346 -8.19 -17.03 -10.62
C SER A 346 -6.75 -16.98 -10.13
N ALA A 347 -6.52 -16.30 -9.01
CA ALA A 347 -5.23 -16.29 -8.33
C ALA A 347 -4.96 -17.57 -7.50
N GLY A 348 -5.86 -18.54 -7.56
CA GLY A 348 -5.79 -19.79 -6.80
C GLY A 348 -6.64 -19.79 -5.53
N PHE A 349 -7.55 -18.83 -5.37
CA PHE A 349 -8.47 -18.71 -4.24
C PHE A 349 -9.94 -18.77 -4.70
N PRO A 350 -10.39 -19.90 -5.27
CA PRO A 350 -11.69 -19.99 -5.95
C PRO A 350 -12.89 -19.76 -5.02
N GLU A 351 -12.76 -20.05 -3.72
CA GLU A 351 -13.81 -19.92 -2.70
C GLU A 351 -13.77 -18.58 -1.96
N GLU A 352 -13.29 -17.50 -2.60
CA GLU A 352 -13.17 -16.19 -1.97
C GLU A 352 -14.57 -15.53 -1.84
N PRO A 353 -15.07 -15.27 -0.61
CA PRO A 353 -16.45 -14.81 -0.38
C PRO A 353 -16.76 -13.44 -1.00
N GLY A 354 -15.77 -12.58 -1.18
CA GLY A 354 -15.98 -11.30 -1.84
C GLY A 354 -16.33 -11.43 -3.32
N CYS A 355 -15.88 -12.51 -3.98
CA CYS A 355 -16.29 -12.83 -5.34
C CYS A 355 -17.77 -13.24 -5.40
N ASP A 356 -18.25 -14.00 -4.41
CA ASP A 356 -19.65 -14.37 -4.31
C ASP A 356 -20.54 -13.14 -4.08
N TRP A 357 -20.13 -12.23 -3.18
CA TRP A 357 -20.83 -10.97 -2.93
C TRP A 357 -20.95 -10.08 -4.16
N LEU A 358 -19.95 -10.09 -5.02
CA LEU A 358 -19.94 -9.32 -6.26
C LEU A 358 -20.46 -10.10 -7.47
N ALA A 359 -20.91 -11.34 -7.28
CA ALA A 359 -21.36 -12.26 -8.33
C ALA A 359 -20.32 -12.39 -9.47
N LEU A 360 -19.04 -12.49 -9.12
CA LEU A 360 -17.97 -12.66 -10.10
C LEU A 360 -17.87 -14.13 -10.51
N PRO A 361 -17.87 -14.43 -11.81
CA PRO A 361 -17.81 -15.80 -12.29
C PRO A 361 -16.50 -16.47 -11.90
N ALA A 362 -16.54 -17.81 -11.75
CA ALA A 362 -15.33 -18.61 -11.63
C ALA A 362 -14.46 -18.44 -12.88
N ALA A 363 -13.15 -18.55 -12.70
CA ALA A 363 -12.17 -18.35 -13.77
C ALA A 363 -11.07 -19.41 -13.69
N PRO A 364 -10.38 -19.72 -14.80
CA PRO A 364 -9.25 -20.66 -14.81
C PRO A 364 -8.11 -20.16 -13.95
N ALA A 365 -7.37 -21.09 -13.34
CA ALA A 365 -6.25 -20.75 -12.48
C ALA A 365 -5.11 -20.07 -13.28
N PHE A 366 -4.56 -19.01 -12.69
CA PHE A 366 -3.36 -18.35 -13.18
C PHE A 366 -2.12 -19.07 -12.63
N THR A 367 -1.20 -19.39 -13.49
CA THR A 367 0.12 -19.92 -13.09
C THR A 367 1.14 -18.79 -13.21
N PRO A 368 1.67 -18.27 -12.09
CA PRO A 368 2.75 -17.29 -12.14
C PRO A 368 4.00 -17.89 -12.79
N PRO A 369 4.78 -17.09 -13.56
CA PRO A 369 6.03 -17.58 -14.15
C PRO A 369 7.08 -17.88 -13.08
N ASP A 370 7.99 -18.81 -13.37
CA ASP A 370 9.09 -19.19 -12.47
C ASP A 370 10.11 -18.08 -12.29
N PHE A 371 10.22 -17.20 -13.26
CA PHE A 371 11.07 -16.01 -13.21
C PHE A 371 10.36 -14.83 -13.87
N TRP A 372 10.47 -13.65 -13.27
CA TRP A 372 9.90 -12.42 -13.81
C TRP A 372 10.71 -11.18 -13.45
N ARG A 373 10.56 -10.12 -14.26
CA ARG A 373 11.01 -8.76 -13.97
C ARG A 373 9.85 -7.81 -14.14
N ALA A 374 9.48 -7.16 -13.07
CA ALA A 374 8.42 -6.17 -13.11
C ALA A 374 8.49 -5.27 -11.87
N ALA A 375 7.91 -4.08 -11.94
CA ALA A 375 7.78 -3.19 -10.80
C ALA A 375 9.11 -2.77 -10.15
N GLY A 376 10.20 -2.77 -10.90
CA GLY A 376 11.52 -2.52 -10.34
C GLY A 376 11.99 -3.59 -9.38
N SER A 377 11.56 -4.83 -9.60
CA SER A 377 11.95 -6.02 -8.86
C SER A 377 12.16 -7.20 -9.81
N MET A 378 12.86 -8.19 -9.33
CA MET A 378 12.96 -9.51 -9.93
C MET A 378 12.40 -10.53 -8.96
N GLY A 379 11.68 -11.52 -9.47
CA GLY A 379 11.13 -12.60 -8.67
C GLY A 379 11.45 -13.96 -9.25
N TRP A 380 11.59 -14.92 -8.36
CA TRP A 380 11.82 -16.33 -8.67
C TRP A 380 10.83 -17.20 -7.91
N ARG A 381 10.42 -18.27 -8.54
CA ARG A 381 9.65 -19.38 -7.92
C ARG A 381 10.38 -20.68 -8.25
N ARG A 382 10.74 -21.45 -7.24
CA ARG A 382 11.42 -22.73 -7.44
C ARG A 382 11.13 -23.68 -6.29
N ASP A 383 10.67 -24.87 -6.61
CA ASP A 383 10.46 -25.98 -5.66
C ASP A 383 9.68 -25.56 -4.39
N GLY A 384 8.56 -24.84 -4.59
CA GLY A 384 7.72 -24.31 -3.51
C GLY A 384 8.25 -23.02 -2.85
N ALA A 385 9.52 -22.67 -3.07
CA ALA A 385 10.08 -21.41 -2.60
C ALA A 385 9.85 -20.26 -3.59
N ARG A 386 9.88 -19.04 -3.08
CA ARG A 386 9.81 -17.80 -3.86
C ARG A 386 10.77 -16.76 -3.29
N ALA A 387 11.34 -15.97 -4.18
CA ALA A 387 12.25 -14.90 -3.80
C ALA A 387 11.92 -13.60 -4.54
N LEU A 388 12.30 -12.49 -3.93
CA LEU A 388 12.14 -11.14 -4.46
C LEU A 388 13.43 -10.35 -4.27
N LEU A 389 13.93 -9.72 -5.32
CA LEU A 389 15.07 -8.79 -5.31
C LEU A 389 14.62 -7.42 -5.79
N ARG A 390 14.88 -6.39 -5.01
CA ARG A 390 14.63 -4.98 -5.39
C ARG A 390 15.71 -4.47 -6.34
N THR A 391 15.36 -4.22 -7.60
CA THR A 391 16.33 -3.82 -8.65
C THR A 391 16.14 -2.39 -9.16
N GLY A 392 15.04 -1.71 -8.82
CA GLY A 392 14.68 -0.42 -9.41
C GLY A 392 14.22 -0.54 -10.87
N PRO A 393 13.99 0.54 -11.58
CA PRO A 393 14.36 1.91 -11.25
C PRO A 393 13.50 2.53 -10.13
N LEU A 394 14.08 3.53 -9.45
CA LEU A 394 13.34 4.38 -8.52
C LEU A 394 12.50 5.39 -9.31
N ARG A 395 11.28 5.64 -8.84
CA ARG A 395 10.35 6.59 -9.46
C ARG A 395 9.68 7.46 -8.41
N PHE A 396 9.42 8.71 -8.76
CA PHE A 396 8.68 9.69 -7.98
C PHE A 396 9.19 9.87 -6.54
N ARG A 397 8.70 9.06 -5.59
CA ARG A 397 8.95 9.20 -4.16
C ARG A 397 9.28 7.85 -3.53
N PRO A 398 10.51 7.35 -3.69
CA PRO A 398 10.91 6.13 -2.99
C PRO A 398 10.76 6.36 -1.48
N GLY A 399 10.07 5.45 -0.81
CA GLY A 399 9.76 5.55 0.61
C GLY A 399 10.88 5.05 1.51
N GLN A 400 11.71 4.12 0.99
CA GLN A 400 12.75 3.42 1.73
C GLN A 400 14.03 3.32 0.90
N ALA A 401 15.17 3.13 1.57
CA ALA A 401 16.48 2.90 0.95
C ALA A 401 16.72 1.39 0.74
N ASP A 402 15.79 0.74 0.03
CA ASP A 402 15.62 -0.70 -0.11
C ASP A 402 16.26 -1.32 -1.36
N LEU A 403 17.11 -0.60 -2.08
CA LEU A 403 17.73 -1.14 -3.29
C LEU A 403 18.64 -2.32 -2.99
N LEU A 404 18.51 -3.36 -3.82
CA LEU A 404 19.14 -4.67 -3.67
C LEU A 404 18.72 -5.42 -2.40
N HIS A 405 17.61 -5.03 -1.77
CA HIS A 405 16.97 -5.83 -0.74
C HIS A 405 16.50 -7.17 -1.35
N PHE A 406 16.73 -8.25 -0.62
CA PHE A 406 16.36 -9.61 -1.04
C PHE A 406 15.51 -10.27 0.03
N GLU A 407 14.36 -10.82 -0.36
CA GLU A 407 13.49 -11.64 0.47
C GLU A 407 13.43 -13.08 -0.07
N LEU A 408 13.29 -14.05 0.83
CA LEU A 408 13.15 -15.47 0.50
C LEU A 408 12.09 -16.10 1.40
N TRP A 409 11.20 -16.88 0.78
CA TRP A 409 10.11 -17.57 1.43
C TRP A 409 10.09 -19.04 1.00
N ASP A 410 9.88 -19.93 1.95
CA ASP A 410 9.64 -21.36 1.74
C ASP A 410 8.15 -21.64 1.99
N GLY A 411 7.38 -21.81 0.91
CA GLY A 411 5.92 -21.85 1.01
C GLY A 411 5.36 -20.58 1.68
N ALA A 412 4.72 -20.74 2.83
CA ALA A 412 4.21 -19.65 3.66
C ALA A 412 5.26 -19.16 4.69
N THR A 413 6.36 -19.88 4.89
CA THR A 413 7.36 -19.57 5.91
C THR A 413 8.36 -18.52 5.39
N PRO A 414 8.44 -17.33 5.98
CA PRO A 414 9.46 -16.36 5.63
C PRO A 414 10.83 -16.80 6.17
N VAL A 415 11.84 -16.86 5.31
CA VAL A 415 13.24 -17.18 5.65
C VAL A 415 14.07 -15.91 5.80
N LEU A 416 13.97 -15.01 4.82
CA LEU A 416 14.52 -13.66 4.86
C LEU A 416 13.41 -12.65 4.64
N THR A 417 13.28 -11.67 5.52
CA THR A 417 12.15 -10.74 5.57
C THR A 417 12.56 -9.27 5.47
N ASP A 418 11.60 -8.39 5.24
CA ASP A 418 11.75 -6.94 5.40
C ASP A 418 11.42 -6.48 6.83
N ALA A 419 11.98 -5.34 7.23
CA ALA A 419 11.69 -4.76 8.55
C ALA A 419 10.29 -4.13 8.66
N GLY A 420 9.64 -3.81 7.55
CA GLY A 420 8.36 -3.09 7.56
C GLY A 420 8.51 -1.57 7.72
N THR A 421 7.52 -0.92 8.35
CA THR A 421 7.38 0.55 8.29
C THR A 421 7.46 1.27 9.63
N GLY A 422 7.11 0.64 10.75
CA GLY A 422 6.86 1.34 12.02
C GLY A 422 5.59 2.17 11.97
N ALA A 423 5.70 3.48 12.00
CA ALA A 423 4.59 4.41 11.84
C ALA A 423 5.03 5.70 11.11
N TYR A 424 4.10 6.39 10.46
CA TYR A 424 4.38 7.65 9.76
C TYR A 424 4.55 8.83 10.69
N ASN A 425 3.97 8.77 11.88
CA ASN A 425 4.11 9.79 12.90
C ASN A 425 4.11 9.18 14.31
N PRO A 426 5.16 8.40 14.64
CA PRO A 426 5.26 7.75 15.93
C PRO A 426 5.32 8.75 17.08
N ALA A 427 5.03 8.27 18.30
CA ALA A 427 5.18 9.04 19.53
C ALA A 427 6.61 9.60 19.68
N PRO A 428 6.82 10.67 20.45
CA PRO A 428 8.14 11.27 20.61
C PRO A 428 9.25 10.29 21.03
N ALA A 429 8.94 9.32 21.89
CA ALA A 429 9.88 8.28 22.32
C ALA A 429 10.28 7.33 21.19
N ASP A 430 9.41 7.15 20.19
CA ASP A 430 9.56 6.22 19.08
C ASP A 430 10.00 6.89 17.78
N ARG A 431 10.39 8.17 17.80
CA ARG A 431 10.79 8.91 16.59
C ARG A 431 11.91 8.27 15.80
N TRP A 432 12.74 7.45 16.43
CA TRP A 432 13.78 6.68 15.78
C TRP A 432 13.23 5.71 14.72
N TRP A 433 11.95 5.28 14.81
CA TRP A 433 11.30 4.46 13.78
C TRP A 433 11.36 5.10 12.40
N LEU A 434 11.17 6.44 12.33
CA LEU A 434 11.19 7.18 11.06
C LEU A 434 12.54 7.11 10.34
N GLU A 435 13.62 6.98 11.09
CA GLU A 435 14.97 6.90 10.55
C GLU A 435 15.34 5.46 10.27
N TYR A 436 15.07 4.55 11.20
CA TYR A 436 15.44 3.14 11.09
C TYR A 436 14.71 2.44 9.94
N PHE A 437 13.36 2.42 9.95
CA PHE A 437 12.59 1.65 8.97
C PHE A 437 12.67 2.20 7.52
N SER A 438 13.13 3.41 7.33
CA SER A 438 13.39 3.98 6.00
C SER A 438 14.83 3.83 5.52
N SER A 439 15.75 3.37 6.38
CA SER A 439 17.19 3.28 6.12
C SER A 439 17.60 1.96 5.48
N ALA A 440 18.76 1.92 4.84
CA ALA A 440 19.32 0.68 4.30
C ALA A 440 19.62 -0.38 5.39
N ALA A 441 19.81 0.04 6.65
CA ALA A 441 20.03 -0.87 7.78
C ALA A 441 18.79 -1.70 8.13
N ALA A 442 17.60 -1.28 7.71
CA ALA A 442 16.35 -2.01 7.89
C ALA A 442 16.10 -3.09 6.81
N HIS A 443 16.99 -3.22 5.83
CA HIS A 443 16.80 -4.08 4.66
C HIS A 443 17.93 -5.11 4.51
N ASN A 444 17.66 -6.18 3.77
CA ASN A 444 18.63 -7.24 3.43
C ASN A 444 19.56 -6.75 2.31
N THR A 445 20.48 -5.85 2.64
CA THR A 445 21.41 -5.23 1.69
C THR A 445 22.73 -4.86 2.36
N ILE A 446 23.66 -4.27 1.61
CA ILE A 446 24.96 -3.83 2.09
C ILE A 446 24.95 -2.33 2.40
N THR A 447 25.55 -1.96 3.53
CA THR A 447 25.89 -0.57 3.86
C THR A 447 27.40 -0.40 3.94
N PHE A 448 27.93 0.74 3.43
CA PHE A 448 29.34 1.10 3.43
C PHE A 448 29.58 2.21 4.43
N ASP A 449 30.59 2.03 5.31
CA ASP A 449 31.00 3.02 6.34
C ASP A 449 29.85 3.52 7.21
N GLY A 450 28.78 2.71 7.38
CA GLY A 450 27.58 3.11 8.10
C GLY A 450 26.81 4.27 7.42
N ARG A 451 27.02 4.52 6.11
CA ARG A 451 26.37 5.61 5.36
C ARG A 451 25.16 5.13 4.60
N GLU A 452 24.16 6.00 4.51
CA GLU A 452 23.00 5.77 3.67
C GLU A 452 23.35 5.93 2.17
N PRO A 453 22.95 4.97 1.31
CA PRO A 453 23.17 5.07 -0.14
C PRO A 453 22.33 6.19 -0.77
N MET A 454 21.20 6.55 -0.16
CA MET A 454 20.38 7.69 -0.55
C MET A 454 19.83 8.40 0.70
N PRO A 455 20.36 9.57 1.04
CA PRO A 455 19.99 10.28 2.26
C PRO A 455 18.54 10.75 2.21
N ARG A 456 17.89 10.75 3.37
CA ARG A 456 16.53 11.21 3.55
C ARG A 456 16.45 12.74 3.50
N ALA A 457 15.61 13.29 2.63
CA ALA A 457 15.33 14.71 2.48
C ALA A 457 14.09 15.16 3.27
N GLY A 458 13.18 14.24 3.54
CA GLY A 458 11.93 14.47 4.26
C GLY A 458 11.26 13.16 4.66
N ARG A 459 10.07 13.24 5.28
CA ARG A 459 9.35 12.07 5.81
C ARG A 459 9.09 10.99 4.72
N PHE A 460 8.77 11.40 3.51
CA PHE A 460 8.49 10.54 2.35
C PHE A 460 9.35 10.91 1.14
N LEU A 461 10.58 11.40 1.38
CA LEU A 461 11.47 11.86 0.32
C LEU A 461 12.90 11.43 0.60
N HIS A 462 13.51 10.78 -0.39
CA HIS A 462 14.94 10.52 -0.46
C HIS A 462 15.57 11.33 -1.59
N ALA A 463 16.81 11.77 -1.39
CA ALA A 463 17.61 12.50 -2.36
C ALA A 463 18.81 11.66 -2.82
N ARG A 464 19.51 12.14 -3.85
CA ARG A 464 20.76 11.56 -4.34
C ARG A 464 20.64 10.05 -4.65
N TRP A 465 19.58 9.67 -5.36
CA TRP A 465 19.32 8.26 -5.67
C TRP A 465 20.50 7.60 -6.37
N PRO A 466 20.84 6.35 -6.02
CA PRO A 466 21.87 5.58 -6.71
C PRO A 466 21.57 5.43 -8.20
N ARG A 467 22.62 5.32 -9.00
CA ARG A 467 22.51 4.92 -10.40
C ARG A 467 22.45 3.40 -10.48
N LEU A 468 21.50 2.89 -11.24
CA LEU A 468 21.21 1.46 -11.36
C LEU A 468 21.60 0.95 -12.73
N THR A 469 22.11 -0.28 -12.78
CA THR A 469 22.36 -1.05 -14.00
C THR A 469 21.71 -2.42 -13.84
N ALA A 470 20.83 -2.79 -14.77
CA ALA A 470 20.23 -4.12 -14.77
C ALA A 470 21.26 -5.19 -15.17
N LEU A 471 21.20 -6.33 -14.47
CA LEU A 471 21.97 -7.55 -14.80
C LEU A 471 20.99 -8.67 -15.17
N PRO A 472 21.40 -9.71 -15.91
CA PRO A 472 20.52 -10.82 -16.28
C PRO A 472 19.85 -11.50 -15.08
N ASP A 473 20.54 -11.60 -13.98
CA ASP A 473 20.21 -12.34 -12.75
C ASP A 473 20.23 -11.46 -11.51
N GLY A 474 20.17 -10.12 -11.68
CA GLY A 474 20.26 -9.17 -10.57
C GLY A 474 20.29 -7.71 -11.00
N ALA A 475 20.96 -6.90 -10.20
CA ALA A 475 21.23 -5.50 -10.53
C ALA A 475 22.52 -5.01 -9.84
N ALA A 476 23.07 -3.93 -10.39
CA ALA A 476 24.18 -3.19 -9.80
C ALA A 476 23.76 -1.75 -9.52
N LEU A 477 24.28 -1.19 -8.44
CA LEU A 477 24.11 0.21 -8.08
C LEU A 477 25.45 0.91 -7.89
N ARG A 478 25.46 2.22 -8.14
CA ARG A 478 26.50 3.14 -7.69
C ARG A 478 25.84 4.28 -6.92
N ASP A 479 26.16 4.40 -5.64
CA ASP A 479 25.62 5.43 -4.80
C ASP A 479 26.30 6.80 -5.02
N ALA A 480 25.77 7.84 -4.38
CA ALA A 480 26.31 9.18 -4.49
C ALA A 480 27.64 9.39 -3.74
N ASN A 481 28.08 8.42 -2.94
CA ASN A 481 29.37 8.41 -2.25
C ASN A 481 30.46 7.71 -3.11
N GLY A 482 30.06 7.09 -4.24
CA GLY A 482 30.95 6.40 -5.17
C GLY A 482 31.05 4.90 -4.93
N HIS A 483 30.39 4.37 -3.89
CA HIS A 483 30.37 2.93 -3.62
C HIS A 483 29.61 2.18 -4.72
N ARG A 484 30.05 0.98 -5.01
CA ARG A 484 29.43 0.06 -5.98
C ARG A 484 29.01 -1.20 -5.27
N HIS A 485 27.81 -1.67 -5.59
CA HIS A 485 27.28 -2.93 -5.12
C HIS A 485 26.50 -3.58 -6.25
N ALA A 486 26.88 -4.78 -6.65
CA ALA A 486 26.13 -5.61 -7.58
C ALA A 486 25.67 -6.87 -6.85
N ARG A 487 24.40 -7.21 -6.96
CA ARG A 487 23.83 -8.42 -6.39
C ARG A 487 23.26 -9.28 -7.50
N ARG A 488 23.63 -10.56 -7.50
CA ARG A 488 23.12 -11.61 -8.38
C ARG A 488 22.48 -12.70 -7.54
N VAL A 489 21.42 -13.30 -8.06
CA VAL A 489 20.68 -14.38 -7.40
C VAL A 489 20.56 -15.55 -8.35
N SER A 490 20.88 -16.75 -7.86
CA SER A 490 20.65 -18.01 -8.54
C SER A 490 20.07 -19.04 -7.58
N ALA A 491 19.36 -20.02 -8.13
CA ALA A 491 18.81 -21.13 -7.35
C ALA A 491 18.97 -22.44 -8.12
N GLU A 492 19.42 -23.47 -7.40
CA GLU A 492 19.54 -24.83 -7.88
C GLU A 492 18.81 -25.76 -6.89
N GLY A 493 17.66 -26.29 -7.31
CA GLY A 493 16.75 -26.98 -6.40
C GLY A 493 16.35 -26.05 -5.25
N ARG A 494 16.57 -26.53 -4.02
CA ARG A 494 16.29 -25.77 -2.79
C ARG A 494 17.48 -24.97 -2.23
N LEU A 495 18.60 -24.92 -2.98
CA LEU A 495 19.77 -24.12 -2.64
C LEU A 495 19.75 -22.79 -3.38
N TRP A 496 19.72 -21.69 -2.64
CA TRP A 496 19.74 -20.33 -3.13
C TRP A 496 21.11 -19.72 -2.92
N ARG A 497 21.65 -19.04 -3.93
CA ARG A 497 22.92 -18.30 -3.85
C ARG A 497 22.70 -16.85 -4.13
N VAL A 498 23.19 -15.99 -3.24
CA VAL A 498 23.21 -14.54 -3.41
C VAL A 498 24.67 -14.09 -3.44
N ARG A 499 25.11 -13.63 -4.61
CA ARG A 499 26.46 -13.13 -4.84
C ARG A 499 26.44 -11.62 -4.86
N ASP A 500 27.19 -11.02 -3.93
CA ASP A 500 27.40 -9.58 -3.80
C ASP A 500 28.83 -9.23 -4.23
N GLU A 501 28.98 -8.39 -5.26
CA GLU A 501 30.22 -7.79 -5.69
C GLU A 501 30.26 -6.34 -5.25
N VAL A 502 31.36 -5.92 -4.61
CA VAL A 502 31.48 -4.60 -4.01
C VAL A 502 32.71 -3.87 -4.47
N GLY A 503 32.70 -2.54 -4.41
CA GLY A 503 33.82 -1.70 -4.76
C GLY A 503 33.58 -0.22 -4.49
N GLY A 504 34.60 0.58 -4.68
CA GLY A 504 34.63 2.00 -4.34
C GLY A 504 35.49 2.26 -3.11
N GLY A 505 35.66 3.51 -2.73
CA GLY A 505 36.47 3.89 -1.58
C GLY A 505 35.68 3.77 -0.29
N PHE A 506 35.69 2.60 0.36
CA PHE A 506 35.11 2.38 1.68
C PHE A 506 36.14 1.78 2.65
N SER A 507 35.94 2.00 3.94
CA SER A 507 36.78 1.45 5.02
C SER A 507 36.17 0.20 5.64
N THR A 508 34.83 0.14 5.69
CA THR A 508 34.06 -0.97 6.26
C THR A 508 32.79 -1.20 5.46
N LEU A 509 32.31 -2.43 5.50
CA LEU A 509 30.96 -2.75 5.02
C LEU A 509 30.24 -3.65 6.02
N ALA A 510 28.90 -3.65 5.94
CA ALA A 510 28.06 -4.59 6.66
C ALA A 510 26.92 -5.08 5.76
N LEU A 511 26.91 -6.38 5.50
CA LEU A 511 25.78 -7.10 4.92
C LEU A 511 24.85 -7.54 6.05
N ARG A 512 23.55 -7.31 5.89
CA ARG A 512 22.53 -7.71 6.86
C ARG A 512 21.54 -8.67 6.23
N TRP A 513 21.23 -9.75 6.95
CA TRP A 513 20.14 -10.65 6.65
C TRP A 513 19.15 -10.65 7.82
N ARG A 514 17.93 -10.23 7.55
CA ARG A 514 16.82 -10.24 8.52
C ARG A 514 16.19 -11.62 8.48
N LEU A 515 16.41 -12.38 9.52
CA LEU A 515 15.99 -13.76 9.62
C LEU A 515 14.48 -13.82 9.94
N GLY A 516 13.78 -14.70 9.27
CA GLY A 516 12.37 -14.97 9.54
C GLY A 516 12.14 -15.52 10.96
N PRO A 517 10.87 -15.60 11.40
CA PRO A 517 10.53 -16.15 12.72
C PRO A 517 11.06 -17.58 12.90
N GLY A 518 11.55 -17.88 14.09
CA GLY A 518 12.10 -19.19 14.45
C GLY A 518 13.32 -19.06 15.33
N GLU A 519 13.83 -20.20 15.81
CA GLU A 519 15.06 -20.26 16.57
C GLU A 519 16.26 -20.33 15.63
N TRP A 520 17.14 -19.34 15.72
CA TRP A 520 18.36 -19.27 14.94
C TRP A 520 19.60 -19.41 15.84
N ARG A 521 20.56 -20.20 15.41
CA ARG A 521 21.83 -20.42 16.11
C ARG A 521 22.97 -20.02 15.18
N ALA A 522 23.98 -19.33 15.75
CA ALA A 522 25.20 -19.03 15.02
C ALA A 522 25.97 -20.33 14.69
N THR A 523 26.54 -20.38 13.50
CA THR A 523 27.49 -21.41 13.07
C THR A 523 28.82 -20.74 12.73
N PRO A 524 29.91 -21.46 12.55
CA PRO A 524 31.19 -20.86 12.18
C PRO A 524 31.13 -19.98 10.93
N ASN A 525 30.28 -20.33 9.96
CA ASN A 525 30.19 -19.65 8.68
C ASN A 525 28.82 -18.97 8.43
N GLY A 526 27.96 -18.81 9.46
CA GLY A 526 26.65 -18.22 9.25
C GLY A 526 25.64 -18.49 10.34
N ALA A 527 24.46 -19.05 9.98
CA ALA A 527 23.38 -19.36 10.91
C ALA A 527 22.61 -20.61 10.48
N ALA A 528 22.06 -21.34 11.45
CA ALA A 528 21.18 -22.48 11.23
C ALA A 528 19.89 -22.31 12.05
N GLY A 529 18.76 -22.67 11.44
CA GLY A 529 17.41 -22.58 12.01
C GLY A 529 16.38 -23.11 11.02
N PRO A 530 15.31 -22.38 10.71
CA PRO A 530 14.35 -22.74 9.64
C PRO A 530 15.00 -22.97 8.27
N ALA A 531 16.21 -22.44 8.06
CA ALA A 531 17.07 -22.71 6.91
C ALA A 531 18.54 -22.76 7.38
N CYS A 532 19.43 -23.25 6.53
CA CYS A 532 20.88 -23.18 6.75
C CYS A 532 21.45 -22.04 5.88
N ILE A 533 22.10 -21.06 6.51
CA ILE A 533 22.74 -19.93 5.83
C ILE A 533 24.24 -20.01 6.06
N SER A 534 25.01 -20.02 4.97
CA SER A 534 26.47 -19.92 5.01
C SER A 534 26.96 -18.73 4.20
N ILE A 535 28.00 -18.05 4.68
CA ILE A 535 28.57 -16.86 4.04
C ILE A 535 30.07 -17.08 3.82
N ALA A 536 30.50 -16.86 2.60
CA ALA A 536 31.90 -16.89 2.17
C ALA A 536 32.29 -15.54 1.52
N ALA A 537 33.57 -15.20 1.54
CA ALA A 537 34.09 -13.98 0.91
C ALA A 537 35.57 -14.14 0.52
N ASP A 538 36.10 -13.19 -0.25
CA ASP A 538 37.53 -13.16 -0.61
C ASP A 538 38.44 -12.51 0.44
N ALA A 539 37.89 -12.13 1.60
CA ALA A 539 38.61 -11.61 2.74
C ALA A 539 37.93 -12.04 4.05
N PRO A 540 38.62 -11.94 5.21
CA PRO A 540 38.05 -12.31 6.51
C PRO A 540 36.76 -11.54 6.81
N LEU A 541 35.74 -12.28 7.28
CA LEU A 541 34.46 -11.76 7.74
C LEU A 541 34.31 -11.93 9.25
N THR A 542 33.69 -10.97 9.90
CA THR A 542 33.13 -11.14 11.24
C THR A 542 31.64 -11.40 11.10
N LEU A 543 31.19 -12.60 11.52
CA LEU A 543 29.78 -12.99 11.50
C LEU A 543 29.21 -12.93 12.90
N ARG A 544 28.01 -12.34 13.05
CA ARG A 544 27.31 -12.25 14.34
C ARG A 544 25.81 -12.38 14.14
N LEU A 545 25.16 -13.06 15.09
CA LEU A 545 23.73 -12.89 15.29
C LEU A 545 23.53 -11.67 16.19
N GLU A 546 22.77 -10.72 15.71
CA GLU A 546 22.48 -9.47 16.40
C GLU A 546 20.96 -9.31 16.55
N GLU A 547 20.56 -8.52 17.52
CA GLU A 547 19.17 -8.11 17.68
C GLU A 547 18.87 -6.89 16.81
N GLY A 548 17.80 -6.99 16.02
CA GLY A 548 17.26 -5.91 15.22
C GLY A 548 15.81 -5.63 15.54
N TRP A 549 15.17 -4.82 14.72
CA TRP A 549 13.78 -4.42 14.88
C TRP A 549 12.98 -4.72 13.64
N GLU A 550 11.75 -5.21 13.80
CA GLU A 550 10.76 -5.34 12.73
C GLU A 550 9.43 -4.74 13.14
N SER A 551 8.67 -4.30 12.14
CA SER A 551 7.30 -3.81 12.27
C SER A 551 6.37 -4.81 11.58
N PRO A 552 5.81 -5.77 12.31
CA PRO A 552 4.90 -6.77 11.73
C PRO A 552 3.61 -6.14 11.24
N ALA A 553 3.15 -5.08 11.89
CA ALA A 553 2.00 -4.27 11.50
C ALA A 553 2.27 -2.79 11.80
N TYR A 554 1.50 -1.91 11.16
CA TYR A 554 1.61 -0.46 11.37
C TYR A 554 1.42 -0.09 12.84
N GLY A 555 2.32 0.71 13.38
CA GLY A 555 2.32 1.13 14.78
C GLY A 555 2.77 0.05 15.78
N GLN A 556 3.25 -1.08 15.30
CA GLN A 556 3.80 -2.15 16.13
C GLN A 556 5.26 -2.39 15.77
N VAL A 557 6.12 -2.49 16.78
CA VAL A 557 7.55 -2.79 16.60
C VAL A 557 7.97 -3.82 17.63
N ARG A 558 8.73 -4.82 17.18
CA ARG A 558 9.28 -5.88 18.03
C ARG A 558 10.71 -6.22 17.64
N ARG A 559 11.37 -6.98 18.48
CA ARG A 559 12.71 -7.52 18.22
C ARG A 559 12.65 -8.61 17.15
N CYS A 560 13.73 -8.70 16.35
CA CYS A 560 13.97 -9.78 15.39
C CYS A 560 15.46 -10.14 15.39
N THR A 561 15.81 -11.28 14.80
CA THR A 561 17.20 -11.73 14.67
C THR A 561 17.78 -11.27 13.33
N LEU A 562 18.99 -10.74 13.36
CA LEU A 562 19.79 -10.39 12.18
C LEU A 562 21.05 -11.27 12.14
N LEU A 563 21.40 -11.79 10.97
CA LEU A 563 22.75 -12.26 10.69
C LEU A 563 23.52 -11.13 10.01
N VAL A 564 24.57 -10.64 10.66
CA VAL A 564 25.39 -9.52 10.19
C VAL A 564 26.78 -10.03 9.83
N ALA A 565 27.19 -9.77 8.58
CA ALA A 565 28.53 -10.01 8.10
C ALA A 565 29.26 -8.68 7.90
N SER A 566 30.36 -8.46 8.63
CA SER A 566 31.14 -7.22 8.57
C SER A 566 32.55 -7.49 8.06
N ALA A 567 33.08 -6.59 7.23
CA ALA A 567 34.42 -6.69 6.67
C ALA A 567 35.09 -5.32 6.50
N ALA A 568 36.42 -5.36 6.32
CA ALA A 568 37.24 -4.20 5.98
C ALA A 568 37.31 -3.97 4.45
N ALA A 569 37.93 -2.87 4.04
CA ALA A 569 37.93 -2.36 2.66
C ALA A 569 38.53 -3.27 1.57
N SER A 570 39.36 -4.25 1.92
CA SER A 570 39.99 -5.15 0.96
C SER A 570 39.03 -6.17 0.32
N LEU A 571 37.80 -6.26 0.79
CA LEU A 571 36.80 -7.19 0.29
C LEU A 571 36.28 -6.74 -1.10
N ARG A 572 36.12 -7.71 -2.00
CA ARG A 572 35.57 -7.50 -3.35
C ARG A 572 34.26 -8.23 -3.58
N TRP A 573 34.04 -9.35 -2.86
CA TRP A 573 32.81 -10.12 -2.98
C TRP A 573 32.43 -10.85 -1.70
N ILE A 574 31.14 -11.06 -1.53
CA ILE A 574 30.53 -11.93 -0.51
C ILE A 574 29.55 -12.85 -1.24
N GLU A 575 29.51 -14.11 -0.86
CA GLU A 575 28.52 -15.06 -1.33
C GLU A 575 27.77 -15.65 -0.15
N THR A 576 26.46 -15.60 -0.21
CA THR A 576 25.57 -16.21 0.77
C THR A 576 24.86 -17.38 0.13
N GLU A 577 25.01 -18.57 0.69
CA GLU A 577 24.23 -19.75 0.33
C GLU A 577 23.14 -19.98 1.37
N ILE A 578 21.91 -20.28 0.91
CA ILE A 578 20.73 -20.51 1.75
C ILE A 578 20.12 -21.84 1.32
N GLY A 579 20.30 -22.86 2.15
CA GLY A 579 19.70 -24.18 1.98
C GLY A 579 18.35 -24.22 2.69
N LEU A 580 17.29 -24.46 1.92
CA LEU A 580 15.95 -24.70 2.46
C LEU A 580 15.81 -26.19 2.78
N GLY A 581 15.19 -26.52 3.90
CA GLY A 581 15.02 -27.89 4.41
C GLY A 581 14.15 -28.80 3.54
#